data_644d0f7f8bc3bbafc1b34d586d4d065b
#
_entry.id   644d0f7f8bc3bbafc1b34d586d4d065b
#
_cell.length_a   1.000
_cell.length_b   1.000
_cell.length_c   1.000
_cell.angle_alpha   90.00
_cell.angle_beta   90.00
_cell.angle_gamma   90.00
#
_symmetry.space_group_name_H-M   'P 1'
#
loop_
_entity.id
_entity.type
_entity.pdbx_description
1 polymer ?
#
loop_
_entity_poly.entity_id
_entity_poly.type
_entity_poly.pdbx_seq_one_letter_code
_entity_poly.pdbx_strand_id
1 'polypeptide(L)'
;MTAPADIAPALAVTGLSKRFGASVALQDVDLTIGHGEVHAVLGENGSGKSTLIKILSGFHRPDAGTVTVAGEPLPSGHPASSYRLGARFVHQDLGLVDSIPVLDNLAIGAGFATRLGTISTRRSSERARTDLARVGLAVDPGASVGSLSPATRTGVAIARALREDPGSPVRLLVLDEPTATLPATEVERLMEIIRRVSAAGVGVLYVTHRLDEIFTIAGNVTVLRDGRKVATVPTSSLDHRRLVDLLVGEELTVAHHEAETLQPAREGPSEGEGPSEGERPALSLRGITAASLDGFSADIRAGQITGIAGITGSGRETVLGAAFGAIGRTGEVMTAGGVRLAPSRPDLAMQYGLAYLPADRVRNAAIPSLSARENIALSSLRPFRRFGTMWRRSERRTALGWFERLSVRPPDLVDLPLESFSGGNQQKIMFAKWLRREPAVFLLDEPTQGVDVGAKAVLHAQLVQAAAAGAAIVISSSDVDELAAICQRVIVCRDGRAAADLCGGEVSARAISRECLLGSVSATTGASSGRGFFDHGGSADQ
;
A
#
# COMPACT_ATOMS: atom_id res chain seq x y z
N MET A 1 20.43 40.95 -25.42
CA MET A 1 19.80 39.70 -24.96
C MET A 1 19.16 40.00 -23.63
N THR A 2 17.87 40.31 -23.64
CA THR A 2 17.07 40.48 -22.41
C THR A 2 16.95 39.10 -21.76
N ALA A 3 17.29 39.01 -20.47
CA ALA A 3 17.03 37.82 -19.63
C ALA A 3 15.55 37.41 -19.78
N PRO A 4 15.23 36.11 -19.84
CA PRO A 4 13.84 35.69 -19.87
C PRO A 4 13.16 36.23 -18.61
N ALA A 5 12.00 36.86 -18.79
CA ALA A 5 11.17 37.33 -17.70
C ALA A 5 10.96 36.14 -16.72
N ASP A 6 11.25 36.38 -15.44
CA ASP A 6 11.02 35.41 -14.37
C ASP A 6 9.53 35.00 -14.37
N ILE A 7 9.22 33.90 -15.04
CA ILE A 7 7.86 33.33 -15.03
C ILE A 7 7.66 32.80 -13.61
N ALA A 8 6.69 33.38 -12.88
CA ALA A 8 6.36 32.93 -11.54
C ALA A 8 6.09 31.42 -11.53
N PRO A 9 6.57 30.66 -10.53
CA PRO A 9 6.39 29.20 -10.47
C PRO A 9 4.91 28.82 -10.39
N ALA A 10 4.57 27.60 -10.82
CA ALA A 10 3.20 27.08 -10.73
C ALA A 10 2.72 27.01 -9.28
N LEU A 11 3.64 26.69 -8.33
CA LEU A 11 3.41 26.73 -6.89
C LEU A 11 4.67 27.25 -6.19
N ALA A 12 4.50 28.18 -5.24
CA ALA A 12 5.50 28.48 -4.23
C ALA A 12 4.89 28.49 -2.83
N VAL A 13 5.56 27.80 -1.93
CA VAL A 13 5.24 27.69 -0.51
C VAL A 13 6.45 28.19 0.26
N THR A 14 6.25 29.11 1.21
CA THR A 14 7.35 29.71 1.99
C THR A 14 6.99 29.71 3.46
N GLY A 15 7.85 29.10 4.30
CA GLY A 15 7.74 29.09 5.74
C GLY A 15 6.46 28.47 6.29
N LEU A 16 5.86 27.51 5.58
CA LEU A 16 4.53 26.99 5.90
C LEU A 16 4.53 26.21 7.20
N SER A 17 3.67 26.61 8.14
CA SER A 17 3.54 25.96 9.43
C SER A 17 2.09 25.70 9.81
N LYS A 18 1.82 24.54 10.47
CA LYS A 18 0.49 24.13 10.93
C LYS A 18 0.56 23.28 12.18
N ARG A 19 -0.29 23.61 13.16
CA ARG A 19 -0.46 22.84 14.40
C ARG A 19 -1.91 22.43 14.59
N PHE A 20 -2.11 21.30 15.25
CA PHE A 20 -3.41 20.83 15.73
C PHE A 20 -3.29 20.53 17.22
N GLY A 21 -3.79 21.43 18.04
CA GLY A 21 -3.58 21.36 19.49
C GLY A 21 -2.09 21.34 19.85
N ALA A 22 -1.63 20.32 20.52
CA ALA A 22 -0.22 20.14 20.89
C ALA A 22 0.64 19.55 19.75
N SER A 23 0.04 18.96 18.72
CA SER A 23 0.76 18.32 17.64
C SER A 23 1.17 19.32 16.55
N VAL A 24 2.43 19.28 16.14
CA VAL A 24 2.97 20.05 15.01
C VAL A 24 2.85 19.18 13.76
N ALA A 25 2.01 19.59 12.81
CA ALA A 25 1.81 18.85 11.57
C ALA A 25 2.72 19.33 10.43
N LEU A 26 3.04 20.65 10.40
CA LEU A 26 4.04 21.23 9.49
C LEU A 26 4.80 22.33 10.26
N GLN A 27 6.09 22.45 10.00
CA GLN A 27 6.95 23.47 10.59
C GLN A 27 7.97 23.97 9.57
N ASP A 28 7.83 25.24 9.19
CA ASP A 28 8.75 25.99 8.33
C ASP A 28 9.08 25.25 7.01
N VAL A 29 8.03 24.86 6.27
CA VAL A 29 8.17 24.10 5.03
C VAL A 29 8.16 25.04 3.84
N ASP A 30 9.22 24.93 3.02
CA ASP A 30 9.35 25.59 1.72
C ASP A 30 9.27 24.56 0.59
N LEU A 31 8.53 24.90 -0.47
CA LEU A 31 8.38 24.07 -1.66
C LEU A 31 8.13 24.97 -2.88
N THR A 32 8.82 24.71 -3.98
CA THR A 32 8.61 25.41 -5.25
C THR A 32 8.45 24.40 -6.37
N ILE A 33 7.46 24.61 -7.23
CA ILE A 33 7.18 23.77 -8.41
C ILE A 33 7.10 24.65 -9.63
N GLY A 34 7.90 24.35 -10.63
CA GLY A 34 7.88 25.03 -11.93
C GLY A 34 6.68 24.65 -12.80
N HIS A 35 6.43 25.42 -13.86
CA HIS A 35 5.49 25.02 -14.91
C HIS A 35 6.05 23.83 -15.68
N GLY A 36 5.21 22.81 -15.92
CA GLY A 36 5.65 21.60 -16.60
C GLY A 36 6.60 20.71 -15.78
N GLU A 37 6.80 21.01 -14.51
CA GLU A 37 7.61 20.20 -13.61
C GLU A 37 6.73 19.12 -12.92
N VAL A 38 7.25 17.91 -12.82
CA VAL A 38 6.73 16.90 -11.89
C VAL A 38 7.62 16.90 -10.66
N HIS A 39 7.09 17.36 -9.54
CA HIS A 39 7.78 17.46 -8.27
C HIS A 39 7.18 16.46 -7.29
N ALA A 40 7.98 15.52 -6.80
CA ALA A 40 7.52 14.56 -5.81
C ALA A 40 7.62 15.12 -4.39
N VAL A 41 6.62 14.82 -3.56
CA VAL A 41 6.71 14.98 -2.10
C VAL A 41 6.65 13.60 -1.47
N LEU A 42 7.75 13.22 -0.84
CA LEU A 42 7.97 11.95 -0.18
C LEU A 42 8.01 12.14 1.32
N GLY A 43 7.52 11.19 2.07
CA GLY A 43 7.60 11.19 3.53
C GLY A 43 6.78 10.06 4.13
N GLU A 44 7.11 9.71 5.35
CA GLU A 44 6.40 8.69 6.12
C GLU A 44 4.96 9.11 6.45
N ASN A 45 4.16 8.15 6.93
CA ASN A 45 2.82 8.46 7.43
C ASN A 45 2.93 9.38 8.67
N GLY A 46 2.20 10.50 8.62
CA GLY A 46 2.32 11.53 9.67
C GLY A 46 3.38 12.60 9.41
N SER A 47 4.16 12.54 8.32
CA SER A 47 5.16 13.54 7.97
C SER A 47 4.61 14.92 7.56
N GLY A 48 3.27 15.06 7.44
CA GLY A 48 2.61 16.32 7.10
C GLY A 48 2.10 16.43 5.65
N LYS A 49 2.31 15.42 4.78
CA LYS A 49 1.88 15.44 3.37
C LYS A 49 0.39 15.79 3.19
N SER A 50 -0.48 15.07 3.87
CA SER A 50 -1.94 15.32 3.79
C SER A 50 -2.33 16.68 4.37
N THR A 51 -1.59 17.20 5.35
CA THR A 51 -1.80 18.56 5.87
C THR A 51 -1.40 19.61 4.85
N LEU A 52 -0.27 19.41 4.16
CA LEU A 52 0.16 20.26 3.05
C LEU A 52 -0.92 20.31 1.96
N ILE A 53 -1.41 19.15 1.49
CA ILE A 53 -2.47 19.06 0.47
C ILE A 53 -3.74 19.80 0.93
N LYS A 54 -4.17 19.62 2.19
CA LYS A 54 -5.35 20.28 2.73
C LYS A 54 -5.21 21.81 2.85
N ILE A 55 -3.99 22.32 3.05
CA ILE A 55 -3.71 23.75 3.00
C ILE A 55 -3.74 24.25 1.55
N LEU A 56 -3.08 23.55 0.63
CA LEU A 56 -3.09 23.91 -0.80
C LEU A 56 -4.50 23.89 -1.40
N SER A 57 -5.35 22.96 -0.97
CA SER A 57 -6.75 22.89 -1.38
C SER A 57 -7.63 23.95 -0.72
N GLY A 58 -7.10 24.74 0.22
CA GLY A 58 -7.85 25.75 0.97
C GLY A 58 -8.76 25.16 2.05
N PHE A 59 -8.66 23.88 2.38
CA PHE A 59 -9.46 23.25 3.43
C PHE A 59 -8.95 23.61 4.84
N HIS A 60 -7.63 23.71 5.01
CA HIS A 60 -7.00 24.15 6.25
C HIS A 60 -6.35 25.53 6.08
N ARG A 61 -6.39 26.34 7.15
CA ARG A 61 -5.61 27.57 7.25
C ARG A 61 -4.25 27.24 7.83
N PRO A 62 -3.14 27.70 7.23
CA PRO A 62 -1.85 27.66 7.88
C PRO A 62 -1.81 28.59 9.10
N ASP A 63 -0.94 28.31 10.05
CA ASP A 63 -0.73 29.17 11.21
C ASP A 63 0.37 30.21 10.94
N ALA A 64 1.31 29.89 10.01
CA ALA A 64 2.32 30.80 9.47
C ALA A 64 2.73 30.40 8.06
N GLY A 65 3.41 31.30 7.35
CA GLY A 65 3.88 31.11 5.99
C GLY A 65 2.90 31.57 4.93
N THR A 66 3.32 31.47 3.67
CA THR A 66 2.54 31.92 2.50
C THR A 66 2.53 30.85 1.42
N VAL A 67 1.45 30.84 0.64
CA VAL A 67 1.30 29.99 -0.55
C VAL A 67 0.91 30.88 -1.72
N THR A 68 1.59 30.72 -2.85
CA THR A 68 1.20 31.36 -4.12
C THR A 68 1.01 30.31 -5.20
N VAL A 69 0.01 30.50 -6.06
CA VAL A 69 -0.23 29.70 -7.26
C VAL A 69 -0.06 30.60 -8.48
N ALA A 70 0.87 30.27 -9.36
CA ALA A 70 1.25 31.11 -10.51
C ALA A 70 1.55 32.58 -10.13
N GLY A 71 2.18 32.79 -8.98
CA GLY A 71 2.53 34.11 -8.44
C GLY A 71 1.41 34.83 -7.69
N GLU A 72 0.18 34.33 -7.72
CA GLU A 72 -0.93 34.92 -7.01
C GLU A 72 -1.11 34.31 -5.62
N PRO A 73 -1.27 35.13 -4.53
CA PRO A 73 -1.44 34.62 -3.18
C PRO A 73 -2.70 33.77 -3.05
N LEU A 74 -2.59 32.59 -2.44
CA LEU A 74 -3.72 31.73 -2.12
C LEU A 74 -4.37 32.18 -0.81
N PRO A 75 -5.62 32.69 -0.84
CA PRO A 75 -6.35 33.02 0.38
C PRO A 75 -6.59 31.78 1.24
N SER A 76 -6.15 31.86 2.50
CA SER A 76 -6.22 30.73 3.43
C SER A 76 -7.64 30.36 3.81
N GLY A 77 -7.98 29.06 3.78
CA GLY A 77 -9.27 28.54 4.21
C GLY A 77 -10.41 28.77 3.22
N HIS A 78 -10.11 28.93 1.93
CA HIS A 78 -11.08 29.15 0.87
C HIS A 78 -10.86 28.22 -0.33
N PRO A 79 -11.47 27.01 -0.38
CA PRO A 79 -11.29 26.05 -1.47
C PRO A 79 -11.64 26.61 -2.85
N ALA A 80 -12.68 27.45 -2.95
CA ALA A 80 -13.05 28.11 -4.20
C ALA A 80 -11.93 29.03 -4.75
N SER A 81 -11.09 29.60 -3.88
CA SER A 81 -9.96 30.44 -4.31
C SER A 81 -8.84 29.58 -4.88
N SER A 82 -8.51 28.44 -4.27
CA SER A 82 -7.54 27.49 -4.80
C SER A 82 -7.93 27.03 -6.21
N TYR A 83 -9.20 26.67 -6.39
CA TYR A 83 -9.74 26.29 -7.69
C TYR A 83 -9.63 27.42 -8.73
N ARG A 84 -10.00 28.66 -8.38
CA ARG A 84 -9.93 29.84 -9.28
C ARG A 84 -8.50 30.16 -9.72
N LEU A 85 -7.53 29.99 -8.82
CA LEU A 85 -6.10 30.18 -9.11
C LEU A 85 -5.50 29.07 -10.00
N GLY A 86 -6.29 28.03 -10.30
CA GLY A 86 -5.87 26.95 -11.19
C GLY A 86 -5.25 25.75 -10.51
N ALA A 87 -5.36 25.61 -9.18
CA ALA A 87 -4.98 24.37 -8.50
C ALA A 87 -6.08 23.32 -8.61
N ARG A 88 -5.72 22.11 -8.96
CA ARG A 88 -6.60 20.94 -9.09
C ARG A 88 -6.09 19.78 -8.26
N PHE A 89 -7.00 18.97 -7.72
CA PHE A 89 -6.68 17.91 -6.78
C PHE A 89 -7.32 16.60 -7.21
N VAL A 90 -6.53 15.54 -7.16
CA VAL A 90 -7.00 14.15 -7.24
C VAL A 90 -6.52 13.48 -5.95
N HIS A 91 -7.46 13.15 -5.09
CA HIS A 91 -7.21 12.48 -3.82
C HIS A 91 -7.13 10.96 -4.00
N GLN A 92 -6.68 10.27 -2.98
CA GLN A 92 -6.64 8.80 -2.92
C GLN A 92 -8.03 8.18 -3.19
N ASP A 93 -9.11 8.80 -2.65
CA ASP A 93 -10.47 8.55 -3.11
C ASP A 93 -10.73 9.42 -4.35
N LEU A 94 -10.86 8.78 -5.50
CA LEU A 94 -11.06 9.45 -6.79
C LEU A 94 -12.37 10.25 -6.86
N GLY A 95 -13.32 10.01 -5.95
CA GLY A 95 -14.65 10.62 -5.95
C GLY A 95 -15.41 10.36 -7.26
N LEU A 96 -15.22 9.18 -7.85
CA LEU A 96 -15.95 8.73 -9.03
C LEU A 96 -17.12 7.86 -8.59
N VAL A 97 -18.23 7.95 -9.33
CA VAL A 97 -19.41 7.11 -9.13
C VAL A 97 -19.38 5.97 -10.13
N ASP A 98 -19.15 4.76 -9.65
CA ASP A 98 -18.90 3.56 -10.47
C ASP A 98 -20.09 3.17 -11.36
N SER A 99 -21.31 3.41 -10.88
CA SER A 99 -22.56 3.01 -11.54
C SER A 99 -23.01 3.92 -12.69
N ILE A 100 -22.41 5.11 -12.85
CA ILE A 100 -22.78 6.07 -13.89
C ILE A 100 -21.72 6.16 -15.00
N PRO A 101 -22.07 6.65 -16.19
CA PRO A 101 -21.16 6.83 -17.31
C PRO A 101 -19.98 7.76 -17.01
N VAL A 102 -18.89 7.58 -17.75
CA VAL A 102 -17.74 8.49 -17.73
C VAL A 102 -18.15 9.92 -18.02
N LEU A 103 -19.03 10.13 -18.99
CA LEU A 103 -19.61 11.44 -19.33
C LEU A 103 -20.21 12.15 -18.11
N ASP A 104 -21.00 11.42 -17.32
CA ASP A 104 -21.69 11.99 -16.16
C ASP A 104 -20.69 12.28 -15.03
N ASN A 105 -19.70 11.38 -14.82
CA ASN A 105 -18.61 11.64 -13.88
C ASN A 105 -17.78 12.87 -14.26
N LEU A 106 -17.51 13.09 -15.54
CA LEU A 106 -16.82 14.28 -16.03
C LEU A 106 -17.69 15.54 -15.87
N ALA A 107 -19.02 15.42 -15.90
CA ALA A 107 -19.94 16.55 -15.74
C ALA A 107 -20.14 16.95 -14.27
N ILE A 108 -19.79 16.08 -13.31
CA ILE A 108 -19.85 16.43 -11.88
C ILE A 108 -18.92 17.62 -11.60
N GLY A 109 -19.47 18.71 -11.08
CA GLY A 109 -18.77 19.95 -10.75
C GLY A 109 -18.72 20.98 -11.90
N ALA A 110 -18.43 20.57 -13.14
CA ALA A 110 -18.29 21.47 -14.29
C ALA A 110 -19.56 21.58 -15.16
N GLY A 111 -20.56 20.76 -14.89
CA GLY A 111 -21.85 20.74 -15.60
C GLY A 111 -21.81 20.11 -17.00
N PHE A 112 -23.00 19.89 -17.56
CA PHE A 112 -23.20 19.41 -18.93
C PHE A 112 -23.16 20.56 -19.93
N ALA A 113 -22.82 20.28 -21.17
CA ALA A 113 -22.97 21.24 -22.26
C ALA A 113 -24.47 21.47 -22.54
N THR A 114 -24.89 22.74 -22.53
CA THR A 114 -26.29 23.11 -22.78
C THR A 114 -26.51 23.75 -24.15
N ARG A 115 -27.71 23.60 -24.67
CA ARG A 115 -28.21 24.32 -25.85
C ARG A 115 -29.65 24.78 -25.59
N LEU A 116 -29.87 26.06 -25.70
CA LEU A 116 -31.20 26.67 -25.44
C LEU A 116 -31.79 26.27 -24.07
N GLY A 117 -30.92 26.19 -23.02
CA GLY A 117 -31.35 25.87 -21.67
C GLY A 117 -31.56 24.36 -21.40
N THR A 118 -31.38 23.49 -22.40
CA THR A 118 -31.46 22.01 -22.24
C THR A 118 -30.11 21.35 -22.37
N ILE A 119 -29.91 20.21 -21.67
CA ILE A 119 -28.67 19.41 -21.76
C ILE A 119 -28.57 18.84 -23.18
N SER A 120 -27.42 19.06 -23.83
CA SER A 120 -27.08 18.49 -25.12
C SER A 120 -26.13 17.31 -24.94
N THR A 121 -26.64 16.08 -24.95
CA THR A 121 -25.87 14.86 -24.81
C THR A 121 -24.75 14.75 -25.85
N ARG A 122 -25.05 15.13 -27.12
CA ARG A 122 -24.05 15.12 -28.20
C ARG A 122 -22.87 16.04 -27.90
N ARG A 123 -23.12 17.31 -27.54
CA ARG A 123 -22.06 18.27 -27.20
C ARG A 123 -21.30 17.88 -25.94
N SER A 124 -22.01 17.35 -24.94
CA SER A 124 -21.40 16.84 -23.72
C SER A 124 -20.47 15.66 -24.02
N SER A 125 -20.87 14.75 -24.91
CA SER A 125 -20.05 13.61 -25.33
C SER A 125 -18.83 14.04 -26.16
N GLU A 126 -18.98 15.02 -27.07
CA GLU A 126 -17.87 15.62 -27.83
C GLU A 126 -16.85 16.28 -26.88
N ARG A 127 -17.33 17.05 -25.90
CA ARG A 127 -16.48 17.65 -24.86
C ARG A 127 -15.78 16.60 -24.01
N ALA A 128 -16.48 15.56 -23.57
CA ALA A 128 -15.89 14.47 -22.80
C ALA A 128 -14.77 13.75 -23.57
N ARG A 129 -14.94 13.48 -24.87
CA ARG A 129 -13.88 12.92 -25.72
C ARG A 129 -12.66 13.83 -25.78
N THR A 130 -12.86 15.14 -25.89
CA THR A 130 -11.76 16.11 -25.87
C THR A 130 -11.01 16.11 -24.55
N ASP A 131 -11.73 16.10 -23.42
CA ASP A 131 -11.15 16.07 -22.07
C ASP A 131 -10.34 14.77 -21.84
N LEU A 132 -10.88 13.63 -22.27
CA LEU A 132 -10.18 12.32 -22.21
C LEU A 132 -8.94 12.28 -23.13
N ALA A 133 -9.04 12.82 -24.34
CA ALA A 133 -7.93 12.87 -25.28
C ALA A 133 -6.74 13.71 -24.77
N ARG A 134 -6.98 14.78 -24.00
CA ARG A 134 -5.92 15.59 -23.35
C ARG A 134 -5.03 14.76 -22.45
N VAL A 135 -5.58 13.77 -21.77
CA VAL A 135 -4.83 12.83 -20.91
C VAL A 135 -4.44 11.54 -21.62
N GLY A 136 -4.71 11.43 -22.94
CA GLY A 136 -4.35 10.26 -23.74
C GLY A 136 -5.24 9.05 -23.54
N LEU A 137 -6.47 9.24 -23.06
CA LEU A 137 -7.43 8.16 -22.86
C LEU A 137 -8.38 8.04 -24.07
N ALA A 138 -8.46 6.85 -24.66
CA ALA A 138 -9.42 6.47 -25.67
C ALA A 138 -10.55 5.62 -25.04
N VAL A 139 -11.41 6.27 -24.23
CA VAL A 139 -12.53 5.65 -23.52
C VAL A 139 -13.84 6.16 -24.11
N ASP A 140 -14.83 5.28 -24.26
CA ASP A 140 -16.19 5.69 -24.62
C ASP A 140 -16.83 6.48 -23.47
N PRO A 141 -17.25 7.74 -23.70
CA PRO A 141 -17.95 8.51 -22.68
C PRO A 141 -19.22 7.84 -22.12
N GLY A 142 -19.83 6.94 -22.86
CA GLY A 142 -20.99 6.16 -22.41
C GLY A 142 -20.67 4.95 -21.53
N ALA A 143 -19.39 4.54 -21.44
CA ALA A 143 -19.00 3.41 -20.61
C ALA A 143 -19.19 3.72 -19.12
N SER A 144 -19.64 2.72 -18.33
CA SER A 144 -19.69 2.83 -16.86
C SER A 144 -18.26 2.88 -16.28
N VAL A 145 -18.02 3.78 -15.34
CA VAL A 145 -16.71 3.91 -14.67
C VAL A 145 -16.31 2.61 -13.99
N GLY A 146 -17.25 1.89 -13.39
CA GLY A 146 -16.99 0.62 -12.72
C GLY A 146 -16.45 -0.49 -13.63
N SER A 147 -16.65 -0.39 -14.96
CA SER A 147 -16.11 -1.35 -15.94
C SER A 147 -14.68 -1.04 -16.39
N LEU A 148 -14.13 0.10 -16.00
CA LEU A 148 -12.80 0.54 -16.40
C LEU A 148 -11.72 -0.07 -15.50
N SER A 149 -10.50 -0.24 -16.07
CA SER A 149 -9.35 -0.63 -15.26
C SER A 149 -8.98 0.47 -14.25
N PRO A 150 -8.35 0.12 -13.13
CA PRO A 150 -7.99 1.07 -12.08
C PRO A 150 -7.19 2.29 -12.59
N ALA A 151 -6.15 2.10 -13.43
CA ALA A 151 -5.39 3.23 -14.01
C ALA A 151 -6.25 4.09 -14.94
N THR A 152 -7.16 3.49 -15.69
CA THR A 152 -8.09 4.23 -16.55
C THR A 152 -9.05 5.07 -15.71
N ARG A 153 -9.53 4.55 -14.58
CA ARG A 153 -10.38 5.30 -13.62
C ARG A 153 -9.63 6.50 -13.05
N THR A 154 -8.37 6.31 -12.63
CA THR A 154 -7.51 7.42 -12.18
C THR A 154 -7.32 8.46 -13.29
N GLY A 155 -7.10 8.02 -14.53
CA GLY A 155 -7.03 8.93 -15.68
C GLY A 155 -8.32 9.71 -15.95
N VAL A 156 -9.50 9.11 -15.76
CA VAL A 156 -10.80 9.81 -15.82
C VAL A 156 -10.90 10.86 -14.71
N ALA A 157 -10.45 10.57 -13.49
CA ALA A 157 -10.41 11.54 -12.39
C ALA A 157 -9.47 12.72 -12.70
N ILE A 158 -8.31 12.44 -13.30
CA ILE A 158 -7.37 13.47 -13.78
C ILE A 158 -8.02 14.31 -14.90
N ALA A 159 -8.64 13.68 -15.90
CA ALA A 159 -9.35 14.39 -16.97
C ALA A 159 -10.45 15.31 -16.42
N ARG A 160 -11.20 14.85 -15.41
CA ARG A 160 -12.20 15.65 -14.70
C ARG A 160 -11.57 16.84 -13.98
N ALA A 161 -10.44 16.62 -13.28
CA ALA A 161 -9.72 17.68 -12.57
C ALA A 161 -9.14 18.73 -13.52
N LEU A 162 -8.63 18.31 -14.70
CA LEU A 162 -8.06 19.19 -15.71
C LEU A 162 -9.10 19.93 -16.57
N ARG A 163 -10.37 19.71 -16.33
CA ARG A 163 -11.43 20.41 -17.04
C ARG A 163 -11.37 21.90 -16.74
N GLU A 164 -11.18 22.69 -17.77
CA GLU A 164 -11.08 24.14 -17.66
C GLU A 164 -12.46 24.78 -17.59
N ASP A 165 -12.65 25.68 -16.64
CA ASP A 165 -13.73 26.62 -16.63
C ASP A 165 -13.30 27.95 -17.24
N PRO A 166 -14.20 28.70 -17.90
CA PRO A 166 -13.87 30.01 -18.43
C PRO A 166 -13.27 30.92 -17.34
N GLY A 167 -12.01 31.35 -17.53
CA GLY A 167 -11.28 32.23 -16.59
C GLY A 167 -10.50 31.51 -15.48
N SER A 168 -10.44 30.17 -15.46
CA SER A 168 -9.66 29.40 -14.49
C SER A 168 -8.77 28.36 -15.17
N PRO A 169 -7.67 28.79 -15.82
CA PRO A 169 -6.73 27.86 -16.45
C PRO A 169 -6.06 26.99 -15.41
N VAL A 170 -5.85 25.71 -15.72
CA VAL A 170 -5.16 24.78 -14.81
C VAL A 170 -3.65 25.10 -14.79
N ARG A 171 -3.11 25.37 -13.61
CA ARG A 171 -1.71 25.72 -13.36
C ARG A 171 -0.97 24.64 -12.60
N LEU A 172 -1.65 23.99 -11.65
CA LEU A 172 -1.13 23.00 -10.76
C LEU A 172 -2.08 21.81 -10.66
N LEU A 173 -1.55 20.60 -10.78
CA LEU A 173 -2.23 19.35 -10.48
C LEU A 173 -1.59 18.71 -9.26
N VAL A 174 -2.37 18.43 -8.23
CA VAL A 174 -1.93 17.72 -7.02
C VAL A 174 -2.51 16.31 -7.04
N LEU A 175 -1.64 15.30 -6.98
CA LEU A 175 -1.97 13.88 -6.97
C LEU A 175 -1.58 13.28 -5.63
N ASP A 176 -2.55 12.79 -4.87
CA ASP A 176 -2.37 12.22 -3.53
C ASP A 176 -2.43 10.69 -3.61
N GLU A 177 -1.27 10.04 -3.57
CA GLU A 177 -1.10 8.57 -3.66
C GLU A 177 -1.89 7.90 -4.81
N PRO A 178 -1.77 8.37 -6.05
CA PRO A 178 -2.67 7.95 -7.14
C PRO A 178 -2.47 6.49 -7.57
N THR A 179 -1.42 5.83 -7.10
CA THR A 179 -1.05 4.43 -7.42
C THR A 179 -1.33 3.45 -6.29
N ALA A 180 -1.82 3.92 -5.12
CA ALA A 180 -1.97 3.08 -3.93
C ALA A 180 -2.79 1.80 -4.16
N THR A 181 -3.74 1.83 -5.09
CA THR A 181 -4.62 0.69 -5.42
C THR A 181 -4.34 0.08 -6.81
N LEU A 182 -3.27 0.55 -7.50
CA LEU A 182 -2.97 0.10 -8.85
C LEU A 182 -2.07 -1.15 -8.85
N PRO A 183 -2.38 -2.16 -9.69
CA PRO A 183 -1.43 -3.21 -10.02
C PRO A 183 -0.18 -2.63 -10.70
N ALA A 184 0.99 -3.26 -10.49
CA ALA A 184 2.26 -2.80 -11.07
C ALA A 184 2.20 -2.64 -12.59
N THR A 185 1.45 -3.50 -13.29
CA THR A 185 1.25 -3.46 -14.75
C THR A 185 0.48 -2.23 -15.24
N GLU A 186 -0.27 -1.55 -14.37
CA GLU A 186 -1.04 -0.35 -14.72
C GLU A 186 -0.37 0.97 -14.30
N VAL A 187 0.65 0.90 -13.46
CA VAL A 187 1.37 2.09 -12.97
C VAL A 187 1.99 2.87 -14.14
N GLU A 188 2.65 2.19 -15.09
CA GLU A 188 3.30 2.85 -16.23
C GLU A 188 2.29 3.66 -17.07
N ARG A 189 1.08 3.13 -17.26
CA ARG A 189 0.01 3.85 -17.98
C ARG A 189 -0.38 5.15 -17.28
N LEU A 190 -0.43 5.16 -15.95
CA LEU A 190 -0.67 6.38 -15.18
C LEU A 190 0.51 7.35 -15.32
N MET A 191 1.76 6.86 -15.29
CA MET A 191 2.95 7.69 -15.48
C MET A 191 2.96 8.37 -16.85
N GLU A 192 2.50 7.70 -17.90
CA GLU A 192 2.33 8.31 -19.24
C GLU A 192 1.31 9.46 -19.23
N ILE A 193 0.18 9.29 -18.53
CA ILE A 193 -0.83 10.34 -18.37
C ILE A 193 -0.21 11.56 -17.68
N ILE A 194 0.54 11.36 -16.59
CA ILE A 194 1.16 12.46 -15.84
C ILE A 194 2.21 13.18 -16.68
N ARG A 195 3.04 12.44 -17.44
CA ARG A 195 4.01 13.04 -18.37
C ARG A 195 3.33 13.93 -19.43
N ARG A 196 2.18 13.51 -19.95
CA ARG A 196 1.40 14.33 -20.91
C ARG A 196 0.90 15.62 -20.28
N VAL A 197 0.37 15.54 -19.06
CA VAL A 197 -0.12 16.71 -18.31
C VAL A 197 1.02 17.70 -18.04
N SER A 198 2.16 17.21 -17.60
CA SER A 198 3.36 18.01 -17.36
C SER A 198 3.87 18.64 -18.67
N ALA A 199 3.95 17.89 -19.76
CA ALA A 199 4.37 18.39 -21.10
C ALA A 199 3.43 19.48 -21.64
N ALA A 200 2.16 19.52 -21.20
CA ALA A 200 1.22 20.59 -21.51
C ALA A 200 1.45 21.87 -20.68
N GLY A 201 2.49 21.93 -19.84
CA GLY A 201 2.87 23.10 -19.04
C GLY A 201 2.24 23.17 -17.65
N VAL A 202 1.48 22.16 -17.23
CA VAL A 202 0.89 22.08 -15.89
C VAL A 202 1.95 21.61 -14.90
N GLY A 203 2.18 22.36 -13.80
CA GLY A 203 3.00 21.87 -12.68
C GLY A 203 2.30 20.72 -11.97
N VAL A 204 3.01 19.65 -11.63
CA VAL A 204 2.45 18.48 -10.96
C VAL A 204 3.11 18.28 -9.60
N LEU A 205 2.33 18.29 -8.53
CA LEU A 205 2.75 17.85 -7.21
C LEU A 205 2.31 16.40 -7.04
N TYR A 206 3.29 15.49 -7.03
CA TYR A 206 3.09 14.06 -6.91
C TYR A 206 3.42 13.57 -5.50
N VAL A 207 2.40 13.21 -4.73
CA VAL A 207 2.59 12.74 -3.36
C VAL A 207 2.52 11.23 -3.33
N THR A 208 3.60 10.59 -2.87
CA THR A 208 3.72 9.13 -2.79
C THR A 208 4.58 8.71 -1.59
N HIS A 209 4.50 7.46 -1.22
CA HIS A 209 5.43 6.79 -0.32
C HIS A 209 6.26 5.70 -1.05
N ARG A 210 6.04 5.52 -2.37
CA ARG A 210 6.73 4.51 -3.21
C ARG A 210 7.93 5.13 -3.90
N LEU A 211 9.11 4.61 -3.56
CA LEU A 211 10.39 5.17 -4.03
C LEU A 211 10.58 5.00 -5.55
N ASP A 212 10.21 3.84 -6.11
CA ASP A 212 10.39 3.53 -7.53
C ASP A 212 9.66 4.50 -8.45
N GLU A 213 8.49 4.98 -8.03
CA GLU A 213 7.69 5.93 -8.78
C GLU A 213 8.40 7.27 -8.95
N ILE A 214 9.13 7.71 -7.92
CA ILE A 214 9.86 8.98 -7.93
C ILE A 214 10.92 8.99 -9.03
N PHE A 215 11.71 7.91 -9.12
CA PHE A 215 12.75 7.79 -10.16
C PHE A 215 12.17 7.67 -11.57
N THR A 216 10.91 7.24 -11.69
CA THR A 216 10.23 7.06 -12.98
C THR A 216 9.70 8.38 -13.53
N ILE A 217 9.24 9.33 -12.67
CA ILE A 217 8.46 10.47 -13.15
C ILE A 217 8.90 11.84 -12.63
N ALA A 218 9.50 11.94 -11.45
CA ALA A 218 9.79 13.22 -10.85
C ALA A 218 11.13 13.79 -11.28
N GLY A 219 11.17 15.10 -11.57
CA GLY A 219 12.42 15.85 -11.80
C GLY A 219 13.11 16.19 -10.48
N ASN A 220 12.33 16.58 -9.47
CA ASN A 220 12.78 16.90 -8.12
C ASN A 220 11.96 16.16 -7.09
N VAL A 221 12.54 15.90 -5.94
CA VAL A 221 11.85 15.34 -4.77
C VAL A 221 12.12 16.17 -3.53
N THR A 222 11.06 16.48 -2.78
CA THR A 222 11.13 17.06 -1.44
C THR A 222 10.79 15.98 -0.43
N VAL A 223 11.69 15.72 0.51
CA VAL A 223 11.47 14.78 1.62
C VAL A 223 10.95 15.52 2.83
N LEU A 224 9.79 15.09 3.34
CA LEU A 224 9.18 15.57 4.59
C LEU A 224 9.33 14.51 5.68
N ARG A 225 9.80 14.93 6.87
CA ARG A 225 9.87 14.10 8.07
C ARG A 225 9.46 14.90 9.29
N ASP A 226 8.58 14.35 10.13
CA ASP A 226 8.08 14.97 11.37
C ASP A 226 7.57 16.43 11.16
N GLY A 227 6.90 16.67 10.03
CA GLY A 227 6.36 17.98 9.67
C GLY A 227 7.38 18.98 9.13
N ARG A 228 8.62 18.60 8.90
CA ARG A 228 9.71 19.46 8.40
C ARG A 228 10.23 19.01 7.05
N LYS A 229 10.71 19.94 6.26
CA LYS A 229 11.47 19.64 5.05
C LYS A 229 12.88 19.19 5.45
N VAL A 230 13.23 17.96 5.08
CA VAL A 230 14.60 17.43 5.25
C VAL A 230 15.50 17.91 4.12
N ALA A 231 15.06 17.72 2.88
CA ALA A 231 15.80 18.13 1.70
C ALA A 231 14.86 18.29 0.49
N THR A 232 15.30 19.09 -0.49
CA THR A 232 14.77 19.08 -1.87
C THR A 232 15.94 18.77 -2.79
N VAL A 233 15.85 17.72 -3.59
CA VAL A 233 16.98 17.19 -4.38
C VAL A 233 16.49 16.78 -5.77
N PRO A 234 17.28 17.05 -6.83
CA PRO A 234 17.02 16.51 -8.16
C PRO A 234 17.09 14.97 -8.13
N THR A 235 16.12 14.30 -8.72
CA THR A 235 16.09 12.82 -8.77
C THR A 235 17.28 12.23 -9.51
N SER A 236 17.85 12.95 -10.48
CA SER A 236 19.05 12.56 -11.20
C SER A 236 20.32 12.45 -10.35
N SER A 237 20.33 13.07 -9.16
CA SER A 237 21.46 13.04 -8.22
C SER A 237 21.24 12.06 -7.05
N LEU A 238 20.15 11.29 -7.09
CA LEU A 238 19.75 10.36 -6.02
C LEU A 238 19.84 8.92 -6.49
N ASP A 239 20.22 8.05 -5.56
CA ASP A 239 19.97 6.62 -5.64
C ASP A 239 18.94 6.20 -4.56
N HIS A 240 18.46 4.97 -4.63
CA HIS A 240 17.49 4.43 -3.67
C HIS A 240 18.00 4.51 -2.23
N ARG A 241 19.29 4.22 -2.01
CA ARG A 241 19.91 4.24 -0.70
C ARG A 241 19.87 5.64 -0.09
N ARG A 242 20.33 6.64 -0.83
CA ARG A 242 20.34 8.03 -0.38
C ARG A 242 18.94 8.55 -0.09
N LEU A 243 17.95 8.13 -0.87
CA LEU A 243 16.56 8.52 -0.66
C LEU A 243 15.98 7.89 0.61
N VAL A 244 16.32 6.64 0.92
CA VAL A 244 15.98 5.96 2.18
C VAL A 244 16.65 6.66 3.37
N ASP A 245 17.95 7.00 3.27
CA ASP A 245 18.67 7.73 4.33
C ASP A 245 18.00 9.07 4.67
N LEU A 246 17.54 9.81 3.67
CA LEU A 246 16.81 11.07 3.86
C LEU A 246 15.46 10.87 4.55
N LEU A 247 14.77 9.74 4.27
CA LEU A 247 13.48 9.41 4.88
C LEU A 247 13.61 8.99 6.34
N VAL A 248 14.50 8.05 6.60
CA VAL A 248 14.60 7.34 7.87
C VAL A 248 15.47 8.09 8.86
N GLY A 249 16.53 8.78 8.40
CA GLY A 249 17.53 9.47 9.22
C GLY A 249 18.64 8.54 9.71
N GLU A 250 19.80 9.14 10.04
CA GLU A 250 21.03 8.39 10.34
C GLU A 250 20.91 7.43 11.54
N GLU A 251 20.09 7.73 12.53
CA GLU A 251 19.93 6.88 13.72
C GLU A 251 19.21 5.54 13.43
N LEU A 252 18.32 5.50 12.44
CA LEU A 252 17.60 4.28 12.06
C LEU A 252 18.29 3.53 10.90
N THR A 253 19.17 4.20 10.17
CA THR A 253 19.98 3.58 9.10
C THR A 253 20.97 2.57 9.68
N VAL A 254 21.45 2.79 10.91
CA VAL A 254 22.29 1.81 11.65
C VAL A 254 21.47 0.54 11.94
N ALA A 255 20.22 0.67 12.40
CA ALA A 255 19.34 -0.48 12.64
C ALA A 255 18.96 -1.21 11.35
N HIS A 256 18.86 -0.49 10.22
CA HIS A 256 18.63 -1.10 8.89
C HIS A 256 19.87 -1.87 8.40
N HIS A 257 21.06 -1.30 8.59
CA HIS A 257 22.34 -1.98 8.29
C HIS A 257 22.62 -3.16 9.23
N GLU A 258 22.25 -3.04 10.50
CA GLU A 258 22.33 -4.17 11.44
C GLU A 258 21.32 -5.25 11.07
N ALA A 259 20.14 -4.92 10.59
CA ALA A 259 19.17 -5.90 10.08
C ALA A 259 19.62 -6.53 8.75
N GLU A 260 20.28 -5.79 7.86
CA GLU A 260 20.93 -6.33 6.65
C GLU A 260 22.16 -7.18 6.98
N THR A 261 22.93 -6.83 8.02
CA THR A 261 24.08 -7.60 8.50
C THR A 261 23.70 -8.73 9.45
N LEU A 262 22.57 -8.65 10.14
CA LEU A 262 21.97 -9.71 10.96
C LEU A 262 21.08 -10.65 10.12
N GLN A 263 21.03 -10.49 8.79
CA GLN A 263 20.50 -11.58 7.98
C GLN A 263 21.30 -12.83 8.36
N PRO A 264 20.68 -13.85 8.99
CA PRO A 264 21.34 -15.14 9.11
C PRO A 264 21.83 -15.46 7.70
N ALA A 265 23.11 -15.79 7.58
CA ALA A 265 23.76 -16.01 6.30
C ALA A 265 22.79 -16.71 5.37
N ARG A 266 22.64 -16.22 4.12
CA ARG A 266 21.85 -16.88 3.06
C ARG A 266 22.47 -18.23 2.67
N GLU A 267 23.12 -18.87 3.62
CA GLU A 267 23.52 -20.27 3.54
C GLU A 267 22.21 -21.06 3.62
N GLY A 268 21.60 -21.20 2.44
CA GLY A 268 20.77 -22.37 2.20
C GLY A 268 21.58 -23.59 2.56
N PRO A 269 20.97 -24.71 2.98
CA PRO A 269 21.69 -25.94 3.15
C PRO A 269 22.55 -26.13 1.89
N SER A 270 23.87 -26.32 2.09
CA SER A 270 24.82 -26.60 1.03
C SER A 270 24.23 -27.65 0.10
N GLU A 271 24.39 -27.45 -1.22
CA GLU A 271 23.98 -28.44 -2.23
C GLU A 271 24.46 -29.82 -1.80
N GLY A 272 23.56 -30.64 -1.27
CA GLY A 272 23.89 -31.98 -0.79
C GLY A 272 23.30 -32.39 0.55
N GLU A 273 22.90 -31.46 1.45
CA GLU A 273 22.16 -31.82 2.65
C GLU A 273 20.66 -31.74 2.36
N GLY A 274 20.11 -32.82 1.88
CA GLY A 274 18.70 -33.13 1.99
C GLY A 274 18.25 -32.99 3.46
N PRO A 275 16.94 -32.87 3.75
CA PRO A 275 16.46 -32.63 5.10
C PRO A 275 17.19 -33.58 6.04
N SER A 276 17.88 -33.02 7.04
CA SER A 276 18.47 -33.83 8.09
C SER A 276 17.34 -34.70 8.64
N GLU A 277 17.45 -36.01 8.41
CA GLU A 277 16.44 -36.99 8.85
C GLU A 277 16.31 -36.86 10.37
N GLY A 278 15.28 -36.07 10.82
CA GLY A 278 15.00 -35.94 12.26
C GLY A 278 14.34 -34.61 12.67
N GLU A 279 14.49 -33.54 11.96
CA GLU A 279 13.94 -32.24 12.38
C GLU A 279 12.50 -32.05 11.90
N ARG A 280 11.54 -32.17 12.83
CA ARG A 280 10.12 -31.98 12.51
C ARG A 280 9.84 -30.53 12.17
N PRO A 281 9.05 -30.24 11.11
CA PRO A 281 8.65 -28.86 10.80
C PRO A 281 7.87 -28.25 11.96
N ALA A 282 8.03 -26.93 12.16
CA ALA A 282 7.25 -26.18 13.16
C ALA A 282 5.75 -26.21 12.83
N LEU A 283 5.41 -26.16 11.54
CA LEU A 283 4.05 -26.30 11.03
C LEU A 283 4.07 -27.08 9.72
N SER A 284 3.22 -28.09 9.58
CA SER A 284 3.05 -28.87 8.35
C SER A 284 1.63 -28.71 7.83
N LEU A 285 1.51 -28.31 6.56
CA LEU A 285 0.27 -28.21 5.82
C LEU A 285 0.22 -29.36 4.81
N ARG A 286 -0.86 -30.12 4.77
CA ARG A 286 -1.02 -31.27 3.87
C ARG A 286 -2.40 -31.25 3.21
N GLY A 287 -2.39 -31.09 1.89
CA GLY A 287 -3.59 -31.17 1.07
C GLY A 287 -4.67 -30.16 1.47
N ILE A 288 -4.30 -28.93 1.83
CA ILE A 288 -5.25 -27.91 2.28
C ILE A 288 -6.13 -27.48 1.12
N THR A 289 -7.44 -27.72 1.25
CA THR A 289 -8.47 -27.24 0.33
C THR A 289 -9.41 -26.31 1.09
N ALA A 290 -9.58 -25.09 0.59
CA ALA A 290 -10.42 -24.05 1.16
C ALA A 290 -10.80 -23.08 0.04
N ALA A 291 -11.73 -22.18 0.21
CA ALA A 291 -12.20 -21.18 -0.76
C ALA A 291 -11.45 -21.12 -2.12
N SER A 292 -10.20 -20.61 -2.11
CA SER A 292 -9.32 -20.48 -3.28
C SER A 292 -8.10 -21.41 -3.25
N LEU A 293 -8.09 -22.43 -2.38
CA LEU A 293 -7.02 -23.44 -2.28
C LEU A 293 -7.48 -24.80 -2.79
N ASP A 294 -6.60 -25.48 -3.51
CA ASP A 294 -6.82 -26.81 -4.07
C ASP A 294 -5.62 -27.74 -3.78
N GLY A 295 -5.60 -28.34 -2.60
CA GLY A 295 -4.57 -29.30 -2.21
C GLY A 295 -3.22 -28.66 -1.85
N PHE A 296 -3.19 -27.41 -1.35
CA PHE A 296 -1.96 -26.74 -0.96
C PHE A 296 -1.21 -27.51 0.13
N SER A 297 0.10 -27.70 -0.05
CA SER A 297 0.96 -28.41 0.89
C SER A 297 2.28 -27.68 1.08
N ALA A 298 2.75 -27.55 2.34
CA ALA A 298 4.00 -26.89 2.68
C ALA A 298 4.48 -27.32 4.08
N ASP A 299 5.78 -27.39 4.27
CA ASP A 299 6.44 -27.55 5.57
C ASP A 299 7.13 -26.24 5.94
N ILE A 300 6.86 -25.73 7.13
CA ILE A 300 7.43 -24.49 7.67
C ILE A 300 8.43 -24.87 8.78
N ARG A 301 9.65 -24.34 8.70
CA ARG A 301 10.74 -24.65 9.64
C ARG A 301 10.81 -23.61 10.76
N ALA A 302 11.19 -24.04 11.94
CA ALA A 302 11.51 -23.15 13.07
C ALA A 302 12.75 -22.30 12.74
N GLY A 303 12.81 -21.09 13.29
CA GLY A 303 13.94 -20.18 13.08
C GLY A 303 14.07 -19.61 11.66
N GLN A 304 13.07 -19.82 10.78
CA GLN A 304 13.10 -19.39 9.39
C GLN A 304 11.93 -18.42 9.09
N ILE A 305 12.18 -17.45 8.22
CA ILE A 305 11.15 -16.60 7.62
C ILE A 305 10.82 -17.17 6.25
N THR A 306 9.61 -17.70 6.09
CA THR A 306 9.11 -18.27 4.84
C THR A 306 8.08 -17.30 4.23
N GLY A 307 8.29 -16.92 2.96
CA GLY A 307 7.34 -16.13 2.18
C GLY A 307 6.31 -17.01 1.48
N ILE A 308 5.09 -16.50 1.32
CA ILE A 308 4.10 -17.04 0.39
C ILE A 308 3.78 -15.94 -0.61
N ALA A 309 4.19 -16.14 -1.86
CA ALA A 309 3.96 -15.23 -2.98
C ALA A 309 2.82 -15.74 -3.87
N GLY A 310 2.26 -14.84 -4.67
CA GLY A 310 1.24 -15.16 -5.67
C GLY A 310 0.48 -13.91 -6.10
N ILE A 311 -0.05 -13.93 -7.31
CA ILE A 311 -0.95 -12.87 -7.80
C ILE A 311 -2.28 -12.89 -7.02
N THR A 312 -3.01 -11.79 -7.05
CA THR A 312 -4.36 -11.72 -6.45
C THR A 312 -5.26 -12.80 -7.05
N GLY A 313 -5.94 -13.57 -6.20
CA GLY A 313 -6.77 -14.68 -6.61
C GLY A 313 -6.03 -16.01 -6.81
N SER A 314 -4.72 -16.05 -6.58
CA SER A 314 -3.93 -17.30 -6.65
C SER A 314 -4.24 -18.30 -5.53
N GLY A 315 -4.93 -17.87 -4.48
CA GLY A 315 -5.16 -18.63 -3.25
C GLY A 315 -4.22 -18.23 -2.10
N ARG A 316 -3.16 -17.47 -2.37
CA ARG A 316 -2.20 -16.97 -1.38
C ARG A 316 -2.90 -16.36 -0.16
N GLU A 317 -3.92 -15.54 -0.40
CA GLU A 317 -4.71 -14.81 0.60
C GLU A 317 -5.47 -15.73 1.57
N THR A 318 -5.62 -17.01 1.22
CA THR A 318 -6.39 -17.98 1.99
C THR A 318 -5.49 -18.88 2.85
N VAL A 319 -4.22 -19.07 2.46
CA VAL A 319 -3.32 -20.06 3.08
C VAL A 319 -3.20 -19.85 4.59
N LEU A 320 -2.86 -18.64 5.03
CA LEU A 320 -2.58 -18.39 6.45
C LEU A 320 -3.84 -18.44 7.31
N GLY A 321 -4.95 -17.91 6.81
CA GLY A 321 -6.25 -18.00 7.49
C GLY A 321 -6.74 -19.44 7.63
N ALA A 322 -6.54 -20.28 6.60
CA ALA A 322 -6.86 -21.71 6.65
C ALA A 322 -5.94 -22.46 7.62
N ALA A 323 -4.62 -22.17 7.60
CA ALA A 323 -3.66 -22.77 8.53
C ALA A 323 -4.01 -22.48 10.00
N PHE A 324 -4.38 -21.24 10.30
CA PHE A 324 -4.78 -20.81 11.65
C PHE A 324 -6.17 -21.33 12.08
N GLY A 325 -7.01 -21.72 11.13
CA GLY A 325 -8.40 -22.11 11.39
C GLY A 325 -9.38 -20.94 11.45
N ALA A 326 -8.99 -19.76 10.97
CA ALA A 326 -9.89 -18.62 10.77
C ALA A 326 -10.79 -18.79 9.54
N ILE A 327 -10.34 -19.58 8.57
CA ILE A 327 -11.08 -19.98 7.36
C ILE A 327 -11.30 -21.48 7.41
N GLY A 328 -12.53 -21.92 7.10
CA GLY A 328 -12.87 -23.33 7.01
C GLY A 328 -12.05 -24.06 5.94
N ARG A 329 -11.53 -25.25 6.26
CA ARG A 329 -10.69 -26.05 5.38
C ARG A 329 -10.96 -27.55 5.49
N THR A 330 -10.52 -28.29 4.48
CA THR A 330 -10.19 -29.71 4.58
C THR A 330 -8.67 -29.88 4.52
N GLY A 331 -8.17 -31.13 4.64
CA GLY A 331 -6.74 -31.39 4.76
C GLY A 331 -6.22 -31.30 6.18
N GLU A 332 -4.91 -31.42 6.36
CA GLU A 332 -4.28 -31.54 7.66
C GLU A 332 -3.31 -30.38 7.95
N VAL A 333 -3.40 -29.84 9.16
CA VAL A 333 -2.43 -28.90 9.72
C VAL A 333 -1.87 -29.53 11.00
N MET A 334 -0.54 -29.71 11.06
CA MET A 334 0.14 -30.32 12.18
C MET A 334 1.23 -29.40 12.74
N THR A 335 1.32 -29.31 14.06
CA THR A 335 2.38 -28.57 14.76
C THR A 335 3.64 -29.46 14.91
N ALA A 336 4.77 -28.86 15.30
CA ALA A 336 6.03 -29.58 15.58
C ALA A 336 5.85 -30.71 16.61
N GLY A 337 4.94 -30.56 17.57
CA GLY A 337 4.58 -31.59 18.55
C GLY A 337 3.73 -32.73 17.98
N GLY A 338 3.44 -32.76 16.68
CA GLY A 338 2.59 -33.77 16.05
C GLY A 338 1.09 -33.62 16.35
N VAL A 339 0.68 -32.47 16.87
CA VAL A 339 -0.72 -32.20 17.16
C VAL A 339 -1.44 -31.74 15.89
N ARG A 340 -2.48 -32.48 15.50
CA ARG A 340 -3.36 -32.09 14.39
C ARG A 340 -4.32 -30.99 14.83
N LEU A 341 -4.25 -29.84 14.18
CA LEU A 341 -5.13 -28.71 14.43
C LEU A 341 -6.48 -28.91 13.73
N ALA A 342 -7.56 -28.85 14.50
CA ALA A 342 -8.90 -28.94 13.96
C ALA A 342 -9.23 -27.72 13.09
N PRO A 343 -9.96 -27.90 11.95
CA PRO A 343 -10.44 -26.79 11.16
C PRO A 343 -11.42 -25.90 11.95
N SER A 344 -11.46 -24.61 11.61
CA SER A 344 -12.36 -23.63 12.25
C SER A 344 -12.23 -23.53 13.78
N ARG A 345 -11.03 -23.81 14.32
CA ARG A 345 -10.72 -23.74 15.75
C ARG A 345 -9.47 -22.86 16.00
N PRO A 346 -9.56 -21.54 15.78
CA PRO A 346 -8.44 -20.62 16.04
C PRO A 346 -8.00 -20.61 17.52
N ASP A 347 -8.90 -20.90 18.43
CA ASP A 347 -8.60 -21.05 19.87
C ASP A 347 -7.58 -22.16 20.14
N LEU A 348 -7.71 -23.32 19.48
CA LEU A 348 -6.74 -24.40 19.57
C LEU A 348 -5.41 -24.01 18.91
N ALA A 349 -5.44 -23.39 17.75
CA ALA A 349 -4.21 -22.89 17.11
C ALA A 349 -3.44 -21.95 18.05
N MET A 350 -4.15 -21.01 18.70
CA MET A 350 -3.55 -20.13 19.71
C MET A 350 -3.01 -20.88 20.93
N GLN A 351 -3.68 -21.93 21.36
CA GLN A 351 -3.24 -22.75 22.50
C GLN A 351 -1.94 -23.49 22.19
N TYR A 352 -1.77 -23.93 20.96
CA TYR A 352 -0.57 -24.62 20.47
C TYR A 352 0.51 -23.67 19.91
N GLY A 353 0.45 -22.40 20.26
CA GLY A 353 1.52 -21.45 19.99
C GLY A 353 1.48 -20.78 18.62
N LEU A 354 0.37 -20.89 17.88
CA LEU A 354 0.21 -20.13 16.65
C LEU A 354 -0.30 -18.71 16.93
N ALA A 355 0.20 -17.74 16.18
CA ALA A 355 -0.32 -16.38 16.12
C ALA A 355 -0.69 -16.05 14.67
N TYR A 356 -1.72 -15.25 14.45
CA TYR A 356 -2.16 -14.84 13.12
C TYR A 356 -2.53 -13.37 13.07
N LEU A 357 -1.91 -12.65 12.14
CA LEU A 357 -2.23 -11.26 11.82
C LEU A 357 -2.83 -11.23 10.40
N PRO A 358 -4.15 -11.00 10.26
CA PRO A 358 -4.80 -10.92 8.95
C PRO A 358 -4.54 -9.58 8.25
N ALA A 359 -4.67 -9.56 6.91
CA ALA A 359 -4.51 -8.36 6.09
C ALA A 359 -5.48 -7.24 6.49
N ASP A 360 -6.78 -7.55 6.65
CA ASP A 360 -7.75 -6.59 7.22
C ASP A 360 -7.72 -6.65 8.76
N ARG A 361 -6.77 -5.91 9.31
CA ARG A 361 -6.55 -5.84 10.76
C ARG A 361 -7.69 -5.18 11.53
N VAL A 362 -8.36 -4.19 10.93
CA VAL A 362 -9.41 -3.42 11.61
C VAL A 362 -10.64 -4.28 11.83
N ARG A 363 -11.03 -5.06 10.82
CA ARG A 363 -12.21 -5.94 10.92
C ARG A 363 -11.92 -7.24 11.67
N ASN A 364 -10.72 -7.82 11.49
CA ASN A 364 -10.46 -9.20 11.88
C ASN A 364 -9.47 -9.36 13.04
N ALA A 365 -8.74 -8.31 13.43
CA ALA A 365 -7.71 -8.44 14.47
C ALA A 365 -7.83 -7.42 15.61
N ALA A 366 -8.47 -6.28 15.40
CA ALA A 366 -8.52 -5.17 16.34
C ALA A 366 -9.93 -4.90 16.84
N ILE A 367 -10.03 -4.22 18.00
CA ILE A 367 -11.26 -3.59 18.47
C ILE A 367 -10.96 -2.08 18.52
N PRO A 368 -11.38 -1.30 17.50
CA PRO A 368 -10.97 0.11 17.33
C PRO A 368 -11.31 1.01 18.52
N SER A 369 -12.44 0.77 19.18
CA SER A 369 -12.91 1.55 20.34
C SER A 369 -12.19 1.24 21.66
N LEU A 370 -11.48 0.09 21.75
CA LEU A 370 -10.66 -0.22 22.90
C LEU A 370 -9.31 0.52 22.81
N SER A 371 -8.71 0.82 23.97
CA SER A 371 -7.38 1.42 24.04
C SER A 371 -6.32 0.53 23.39
N ALA A 372 -5.20 1.13 22.99
CA ALA A 372 -4.04 0.41 22.47
C ALA A 372 -3.57 -0.66 23.49
N ARG A 373 -3.51 -0.30 24.77
CA ARG A 373 -3.17 -1.20 25.88
C ARG A 373 -4.08 -2.42 25.92
N GLU A 374 -5.39 -2.22 25.84
CA GLU A 374 -6.38 -3.30 25.86
C GLU A 374 -6.26 -4.18 24.64
N ASN A 375 -6.08 -3.61 23.45
CA ASN A 375 -5.83 -4.37 22.22
C ASN A 375 -4.58 -5.26 22.33
N ILE A 376 -3.46 -4.74 22.88
CA ILE A 376 -2.25 -5.54 23.13
C ILE A 376 -2.55 -6.70 24.09
N ALA A 377 -3.37 -6.48 25.13
CA ALA A 377 -3.66 -7.47 26.14
C ALA A 377 -4.59 -8.60 25.66
N LEU A 378 -5.46 -8.35 24.66
CA LEU A 378 -6.52 -9.27 24.20
C LEU A 378 -6.03 -10.68 23.84
N SER A 379 -4.81 -10.82 23.29
CA SER A 379 -4.29 -12.14 22.89
C SER A 379 -4.03 -13.07 24.06
N SER A 380 -3.82 -12.57 25.28
CA SER A 380 -3.68 -13.34 26.52
C SER A 380 -3.90 -12.43 27.73
N LEU A 381 -4.99 -12.63 28.43
CA LEU A 381 -5.34 -11.86 29.64
C LEU A 381 -4.74 -12.45 30.93
N ARG A 382 -4.30 -13.73 30.92
CA ARG A 382 -3.77 -14.42 32.09
C ARG A 382 -2.67 -13.66 32.84
N PRO A 383 -1.64 -13.07 32.19
CA PRO A 383 -0.57 -12.35 32.88
C PRO A 383 -1.04 -11.10 33.61
N PHE A 384 -2.21 -10.58 33.25
CA PHE A 384 -2.77 -9.33 33.79
C PHE A 384 -3.88 -9.57 34.83
N ARG A 385 -4.23 -10.83 35.10
CA ARG A 385 -5.23 -11.18 36.13
C ARG A 385 -4.56 -11.49 37.46
N ARG A 386 -5.02 -10.81 38.52
CA ARG A 386 -4.62 -11.10 39.90
C ARG A 386 -5.88 -11.12 40.79
N PHE A 387 -6.07 -12.19 41.53
CA PHE A 387 -7.23 -12.37 42.38
C PHE A 387 -8.60 -12.12 41.69
N GLY A 388 -8.72 -12.58 40.43
CA GLY A 388 -9.96 -12.42 39.66
C GLY A 388 -10.17 -11.09 38.97
N THR A 389 -9.37 -10.07 39.26
CA THR A 389 -9.45 -8.72 38.67
C THR A 389 -8.31 -8.43 37.69
N MET A 390 -8.54 -7.49 36.74
CA MET A 390 -7.51 -7.03 35.80
C MET A 390 -6.58 -6.02 36.49
N TRP A 391 -5.28 -6.27 36.44
CA TRP A 391 -4.28 -5.40 37.03
C TRP A 391 -3.76 -4.38 36.00
N ARG A 392 -4.47 -3.27 35.87
CA ARG A 392 -4.20 -2.20 34.88
C ARG A 392 -2.77 -1.68 34.88
N ARG A 393 -2.11 -1.63 36.05
CA ARG A 393 -0.71 -1.15 36.13
C ARG A 393 0.25 -2.09 35.40
N SER A 394 0.06 -3.40 35.48
CA SER A 394 0.88 -4.39 34.78
C SER A 394 0.65 -4.31 33.26
N GLU A 395 -0.61 -4.25 32.88
CA GLU A 395 -1.04 -4.11 31.49
C GLU A 395 -0.45 -2.83 30.86
N ARG A 396 -0.55 -1.68 31.54
CA ARG A 396 0.01 -0.41 31.08
C ARG A 396 1.52 -0.46 30.95
N ARG A 397 2.24 -1.05 31.89
CA ARG A 397 3.70 -1.22 31.84
C ARG A 397 4.12 -2.05 30.64
N THR A 398 3.42 -3.16 30.39
CA THR A 398 3.69 -4.02 29.22
C THR A 398 3.45 -3.27 27.91
N ALA A 399 2.35 -2.53 27.81
CA ALA A 399 2.05 -1.75 26.60
C ALA A 399 3.09 -0.67 26.33
N LEU A 400 3.55 0.05 27.36
CA LEU A 400 4.62 1.05 27.24
C LEU A 400 5.94 0.43 26.75
N GLY A 401 6.33 -0.74 27.27
CA GLY A 401 7.53 -1.44 26.79
C GLY A 401 7.43 -1.86 25.32
N TRP A 402 6.24 -2.24 24.84
CA TRP A 402 6.04 -2.53 23.42
C TRP A 402 5.97 -1.27 22.57
N PHE A 403 5.44 -0.16 23.08
CA PHE A 403 5.45 1.12 22.39
C PHE A 403 6.88 1.59 22.13
N GLU A 404 7.76 1.44 23.12
CA GLU A 404 9.19 1.75 22.99
C GLU A 404 9.86 0.85 21.95
N ARG A 405 9.72 -0.49 22.07
CA ARG A 405 10.32 -1.48 21.15
C ARG A 405 9.92 -1.27 19.68
N LEU A 406 8.65 -0.95 19.45
CA LEU A 406 8.10 -0.76 18.10
C LEU A 406 8.08 0.71 17.67
N SER A 407 8.64 1.61 18.48
CA SER A 407 8.62 3.07 18.22
C SER A 407 7.21 3.55 17.85
N VAL A 408 6.19 3.18 18.66
CA VAL A 408 4.81 3.63 18.49
C VAL A 408 4.69 5.08 18.93
N ARG A 409 4.01 5.90 18.16
CA ARG A 409 3.83 7.33 18.49
C ARG A 409 2.35 7.70 18.56
N PRO A 410 1.95 8.53 19.55
CA PRO A 410 2.75 9.10 20.66
C PRO A 410 3.11 8.04 21.71
N PRO A 411 4.33 8.11 22.33
CA PRO A 411 4.90 6.98 23.10
C PRO A 411 4.17 6.68 24.41
N ASP A 412 3.54 7.68 25.05
CA ASP A 412 2.94 7.53 26.39
C ASP A 412 1.43 7.32 26.38
N LEU A 413 0.80 7.40 25.21
CA LEU A 413 -0.67 7.46 25.08
C LEU A 413 -1.28 6.06 24.85
N VAL A 414 -0.85 5.08 25.63
CA VAL A 414 -1.33 3.68 25.53
C VAL A 414 -2.81 3.50 25.87
N ASP A 415 -3.40 4.47 26.56
CA ASP A 415 -4.82 4.45 26.97
C ASP A 415 -5.76 5.11 25.94
N LEU A 416 -5.25 5.65 24.83
CA LEU A 416 -6.08 6.14 23.73
C LEU A 416 -6.73 4.98 22.96
N PRO A 417 -7.97 5.18 22.43
CA PRO A 417 -8.58 4.24 21.50
C PRO A 417 -7.67 3.95 20.31
N LEU A 418 -7.66 2.69 19.84
CA LEU A 418 -6.80 2.28 18.74
C LEU A 418 -7.05 3.10 17.46
N GLU A 419 -8.30 3.46 17.19
CA GLU A 419 -8.70 4.28 16.03
C GLU A 419 -8.07 5.69 16.00
N SER A 420 -7.58 6.17 17.15
CA SER A 420 -6.90 7.47 17.26
C SER A 420 -5.45 7.44 16.74
N PHE A 421 -4.90 6.26 16.50
CA PHE A 421 -3.55 6.09 15.98
C PHE A 421 -3.53 6.03 14.45
N SER A 422 -2.42 6.49 13.84
CA SER A 422 -2.22 6.31 12.40
C SER A 422 -2.16 4.82 12.02
N GLY A 423 -2.44 4.50 10.75
CA GLY A 423 -2.45 3.12 10.26
C GLY A 423 -1.18 2.34 10.57
N GLY A 424 -0.01 2.96 10.40
CA GLY A 424 1.28 2.35 10.74
C GLY A 424 1.44 2.09 12.24
N ASN A 425 0.99 3.01 13.11
CA ASN A 425 1.00 2.79 14.56
C ASN A 425 -0.01 1.73 15.00
N GLN A 426 -1.20 1.67 14.37
CA GLN A 426 -2.15 0.58 14.60
C GLN A 426 -1.52 -0.78 14.24
N GLN A 427 -0.78 -0.85 13.12
CA GLN A 427 -0.07 -2.06 12.72
C GLN A 427 0.96 -2.49 13.77
N LYS A 428 1.80 -1.58 14.23
CA LYS A 428 2.78 -1.82 15.30
C LYS A 428 2.11 -2.33 16.59
N ILE A 429 0.96 -1.76 16.96
CA ILE A 429 0.18 -2.20 18.12
C ILE A 429 -0.35 -3.64 17.94
N MET A 430 -0.79 -3.99 16.71
CA MET A 430 -1.22 -5.35 16.40
C MET A 430 -0.06 -6.36 16.40
N PHE A 431 1.13 -5.96 15.96
CA PHE A 431 2.35 -6.76 16.12
C PHE A 431 2.67 -6.99 17.60
N ALA A 432 2.63 -5.94 18.43
CA ALA A 432 2.84 -6.05 19.89
C ALA A 432 1.88 -7.06 20.54
N LYS A 433 0.60 -7.06 20.12
CA LYS A 433 -0.43 -8.01 20.58
C LYS A 433 0.01 -9.46 20.45
N TRP A 434 0.65 -9.80 19.32
CA TRP A 434 1.02 -11.18 19.03
C TRP A 434 2.45 -11.53 19.45
N LEU A 435 3.44 -10.66 19.19
CA LEU A 435 4.84 -10.89 19.57
C LEU A 435 5.01 -11.05 21.08
N ARG A 436 4.17 -10.36 21.88
CA ARG A 436 4.16 -10.50 23.34
C ARG A 436 3.93 -11.94 23.82
N ARG A 437 3.31 -12.77 23.00
CA ARG A 437 3.05 -14.17 23.33
C ARG A 437 4.22 -15.10 23.02
N GLU A 438 5.27 -14.58 22.38
CA GLU A 438 6.40 -15.39 21.91
C GLU A 438 5.91 -16.62 21.12
N PRO A 439 5.18 -16.42 20.01
CA PRO A 439 4.56 -17.53 19.30
C PRO A 439 5.61 -18.46 18.70
N ALA A 440 5.35 -19.77 18.74
CA ALA A 440 6.17 -20.75 18.04
C ALA A 440 6.04 -20.64 16.52
N VAL A 441 4.85 -20.24 16.03
CA VAL A 441 4.57 -19.96 14.62
C VAL A 441 3.81 -18.64 14.50
N PHE A 442 4.35 -17.70 13.73
CA PHE A 442 3.70 -16.42 13.48
C PHE A 442 3.31 -16.28 12.01
N LEU A 443 2.02 -16.28 11.75
CA LEU A 443 1.41 -16.16 10.43
C LEU A 443 1.01 -14.70 10.18
N LEU A 444 1.52 -14.09 9.11
CA LEU A 444 1.39 -12.67 8.81
C LEU A 444 0.86 -12.48 7.38
N ASP A 445 -0.34 -11.98 7.25
CA ASP A 445 -0.94 -11.69 5.94
C ASP A 445 -0.87 -10.19 5.65
N GLU A 446 -0.17 -9.80 4.58
CA GLU A 446 0.13 -8.41 4.19
C GLU A 446 0.61 -7.54 5.38
N PRO A 447 1.67 -7.94 6.09
CA PRO A 447 2.04 -7.33 7.38
C PRO A 447 2.42 -5.86 7.28
N THR A 448 2.89 -5.40 6.12
CA THR A 448 3.38 -4.03 5.92
C THR A 448 2.50 -3.21 4.97
N GLN A 449 1.33 -3.73 4.57
CA GLN A 449 0.42 -2.99 3.70
C GLN A 449 -0.06 -1.69 4.35
N GLY A 450 0.16 -0.57 3.65
CA GLY A 450 -0.20 0.77 4.15
C GLY A 450 0.67 1.27 5.31
N VAL A 451 1.86 0.69 5.47
CA VAL A 451 2.86 1.10 6.45
C VAL A 451 3.99 1.83 5.74
N ASP A 452 4.52 2.89 6.36
CA ASP A 452 5.66 3.64 5.83
C ASP A 452 6.98 2.86 5.92
N VAL A 453 8.01 3.33 5.19
CA VAL A 453 9.31 2.66 5.07
C VAL A 453 9.99 2.47 6.43
N GLY A 454 9.95 3.49 7.32
CA GLY A 454 10.55 3.42 8.63
C GLY A 454 9.84 2.43 9.56
N ALA A 455 8.49 2.43 9.54
CA ALA A 455 7.73 1.45 10.30
C ALA A 455 7.93 0.02 9.76
N LYS A 456 8.06 -0.16 8.41
CA LYS A 456 8.38 -1.45 7.78
C LYS A 456 9.72 -1.99 8.30
N ALA A 457 10.76 -1.16 8.35
CA ALA A 457 12.09 -1.54 8.87
C ALA A 457 12.03 -2.02 10.33
N VAL A 458 11.31 -1.29 11.20
CA VAL A 458 11.14 -1.67 12.61
C VAL A 458 10.44 -3.02 12.74
N LEU A 459 9.37 -3.26 11.95
CA LEU A 459 8.64 -4.53 11.98
C LEU A 459 9.50 -5.69 11.48
N HIS A 460 10.25 -5.51 10.39
CA HIS A 460 11.16 -6.51 9.85
C HIS A 460 12.25 -6.89 10.86
N ALA A 461 12.88 -5.91 11.54
CA ALA A 461 13.86 -6.18 12.58
C ALA A 461 13.29 -7.06 13.71
N GLN A 462 12.05 -6.82 14.13
CA GLN A 462 11.39 -7.64 15.15
C GLN A 462 11.07 -9.07 14.66
N LEU A 463 10.72 -9.24 13.37
CA LEU A 463 10.49 -10.56 12.79
C LEU A 463 11.79 -11.36 12.67
N VAL A 464 12.88 -10.73 12.24
CA VAL A 464 14.22 -11.34 12.20
C VAL A 464 14.66 -11.76 13.61
N GLN A 465 14.46 -10.91 14.61
CA GLN A 465 14.76 -11.23 16.01
C GLN A 465 13.92 -12.40 16.52
N ALA A 466 12.61 -12.45 16.20
CA ALA A 466 11.75 -13.56 16.60
C ALA A 466 12.15 -14.87 15.92
N ALA A 467 12.53 -14.84 14.64
CA ALA A 467 13.05 -16.01 13.93
C ALA A 467 14.37 -16.48 14.53
N ALA A 468 15.32 -15.59 14.82
CA ALA A 468 16.57 -15.91 15.49
C ALA A 468 16.35 -16.53 16.89
N ALA A 469 15.26 -16.18 17.58
CA ALA A 469 14.83 -16.80 18.84
C ALA A 469 14.15 -18.17 18.66
N GLY A 470 14.01 -18.67 17.42
CA GLY A 470 13.48 -20.00 17.10
C GLY A 470 12.02 -20.01 16.62
N ALA A 471 11.34 -18.87 16.52
CA ALA A 471 9.99 -18.82 15.96
C ALA A 471 10.00 -19.11 14.45
N ALA A 472 9.00 -19.84 13.97
CA ALA A 472 8.72 -19.97 12.55
C ALA A 472 7.86 -18.78 12.09
N ILE A 473 8.35 -17.99 11.14
CA ILE A 473 7.63 -16.83 10.61
C ILE A 473 7.12 -17.14 9.20
N VAL A 474 5.85 -16.89 8.95
CA VAL A 474 5.28 -17.05 7.59
C VAL A 474 4.65 -15.72 7.17
N ILE A 475 5.13 -15.18 6.06
CA ILE A 475 4.66 -13.90 5.50
C ILE A 475 3.98 -14.18 4.16
N SER A 476 2.70 -13.87 4.06
CA SER A 476 1.97 -13.82 2.80
C SER A 476 1.92 -12.36 2.34
N SER A 477 2.55 -12.03 1.22
CA SER A 477 2.61 -10.65 0.71
C SER A 477 2.49 -10.59 -0.80
N SER A 478 1.84 -9.54 -1.30
CA SER A 478 1.84 -9.16 -2.72
C SER A 478 3.09 -8.36 -3.10
N ASP A 479 3.81 -7.83 -2.12
CA ASP A 479 5.06 -7.09 -2.29
C ASP A 479 6.23 -8.08 -2.42
N VAL A 480 6.62 -8.37 -3.66
CA VAL A 480 7.72 -9.31 -3.95
C VAL A 480 9.08 -8.80 -3.48
N ASP A 481 9.27 -7.47 -3.42
CA ASP A 481 10.51 -6.86 -2.91
C ASP A 481 10.62 -7.07 -1.40
N GLU A 482 9.49 -6.98 -0.67
CA GLU A 482 9.44 -7.33 0.74
C GLU A 482 9.84 -8.78 0.98
N LEU A 483 9.25 -9.71 0.23
CA LEU A 483 9.56 -11.14 0.36
C LEU A 483 11.03 -11.43 0.02
N ALA A 484 11.56 -10.82 -1.04
CA ALA A 484 12.97 -10.97 -1.42
C ALA A 484 13.93 -10.39 -0.37
N ALA A 485 13.53 -9.32 0.33
CA ALA A 485 14.39 -8.66 1.32
C ALA A 485 14.52 -9.45 2.62
N ILE A 486 13.44 -10.12 3.09
CA ILE A 486 13.40 -10.67 4.45
C ILE A 486 13.33 -12.20 4.50
N CYS A 487 12.81 -12.87 3.45
CA CYS A 487 12.58 -14.32 3.46
C CYS A 487 13.81 -15.09 3.01
N GLN A 488 14.11 -16.21 3.69
CA GLN A 488 15.11 -17.20 3.27
C GLN A 488 14.53 -18.22 2.29
N ARG A 489 13.20 -18.36 2.26
CA ARG A 489 12.47 -19.28 1.39
C ARG A 489 11.16 -18.62 0.96
N VAL A 490 10.76 -18.80 -0.29
CA VAL A 490 9.48 -18.29 -0.81
C VAL A 490 8.76 -19.40 -1.57
N ILE A 491 7.55 -19.71 -1.12
CA ILE A 491 6.63 -20.64 -1.77
C ILE A 491 5.68 -19.82 -2.65
N VAL A 492 5.66 -20.11 -3.94
CA VAL A 492 4.75 -19.43 -4.88
C VAL A 492 3.44 -20.19 -4.97
N CYS A 493 2.35 -19.52 -4.61
CA CYS A 493 0.99 -20.04 -4.73
C CYS A 493 0.41 -19.67 -6.11
N ARG A 494 -0.11 -20.68 -6.84
CA ARG A 494 -0.76 -20.52 -8.13
C ARG A 494 -1.91 -21.51 -8.24
N ASP A 495 -3.08 -21.02 -8.65
CA ASP A 495 -4.30 -21.84 -8.78
C ASP A 495 -4.60 -22.68 -7.53
N GLY A 496 -4.39 -22.09 -6.36
CA GLY A 496 -4.65 -22.72 -5.07
C GLY A 496 -3.61 -23.77 -4.63
N ARG A 497 -2.49 -23.94 -5.36
CA ARG A 497 -1.46 -24.95 -5.08
C ARG A 497 -0.07 -24.30 -4.88
N ALA A 498 0.83 -24.98 -4.18
CA ALA A 498 2.22 -24.61 -4.15
C ALA A 498 2.86 -24.98 -5.50
N ALA A 499 3.16 -23.97 -6.33
CA ALA A 499 3.64 -24.15 -7.70
C ALA A 499 5.16 -24.10 -7.82
N ALA A 500 5.84 -23.33 -6.96
CA ALA A 500 7.28 -23.25 -6.90
C ALA A 500 7.74 -23.03 -5.45
N ASP A 501 8.98 -23.42 -5.16
CA ASP A 501 9.62 -23.30 -3.85
C ASP A 501 11.05 -22.80 -4.05
N LEU A 502 11.25 -21.51 -3.80
CA LEU A 502 12.53 -20.81 -3.98
C LEU A 502 13.26 -20.75 -2.65
N CYS A 503 14.53 -21.13 -2.61
CA CYS A 503 15.33 -21.18 -1.40
C CYS A 503 16.66 -20.42 -1.55
N GLY A 504 17.15 -19.82 -0.48
CA GLY A 504 18.49 -19.23 -0.41
C GLY A 504 18.77 -18.23 -1.53
N GLY A 505 19.80 -18.48 -2.34
CA GLY A 505 20.22 -17.59 -3.44
C GLY A 505 19.22 -17.47 -4.60
N GLU A 506 18.24 -18.36 -4.70
CA GLU A 506 17.17 -18.25 -5.70
C GLU A 506 16.11 -17.19 -5.34
N VAL A 507 16.03 -16.79 -4.07
CA VAL A 507 15.06 -15.81 -3.59
C VAL A 507 15.47 -14.41 -4.06
N SER A 508 14.82 -13.93 -5.11
CA SER A 508 14.96 -12.57 -5.63
C SER A 508 13.61 -12.06 -6.14
N ALA A 509 13.37 -10.76 -6.09
CA ALA A 509 12.13 -10.16 -6.57
C ALA A 509 11.82 -10.56 -8.02
N ARG A 510 12.85 -10.64 -8.88
CA ARG A 510 12.71 -11.06 -10.27
C ARG A 510 12.29 -12.54 -10.41
N ALA A 511 12.89 -13.44 -9.62
CA ALA A 511 12.55 -14.87 -9.65
C ALA A 511 11.13 -15.10 -9.12
N ILE A 512 10.76 -14.47 -7.99
CA ILE A 512 9.43 -14.53 -7.42
C ILE A 512 8.38 -14.03 -8.42
N SER A 513 8.59 -12.85 -9.02
CA SER A 513 7.68 -12.28 -10.03
C SER A 513 7.53 -13.20 -11.23
N ARG A 514 8.63 -13.79 -11.73
CA ARG A 514 8.59 -14.73 -12.85
C ARG A 514 7.71 -15.94 -12.53
N GLU A 515 7.93 -16.57 -11.37
CA GLU A 515 7.16 -17.75 -10.96
C GLU A 515 5.69 -17.42 -10.71
N CYS A 516 5.36 -16.24 -10.20
CA CYS A 516 3.98 -15.78 -10.05
C CYS A 516 3.25 -15.63 -11.41
N LEU A 517 3.98 -15.26 -12.48
CA LEU A 517 3.40 -14.96 -13.81
C LEU A 517 3.37 -16.15 -14.77
N LEU A 518 4.16 -17.19 -14.56
CA LEU A 518 4.30 -18.34 -15.49
C LEU A 518 2.98 -19.09 -15.78
N GLY A 519 1.92 -18.89 -15.00
CA GLY A 519 0.59 -19.49 -15.24
C GLY A 519 -0.38 -18.65 -16.07
N SER A 520 -0.12 -17.35 -16.26
CA SER A 520 -1.06 -16.45 -16.94
C SER A 520 -1.03 -16.53 -18.47
N VAL A 521 -0.01 -17.17 -19.05
CA VAL A 521 0.20 -17.25 -20.52
C VAL A 521 -0.57 -18.41 -21.14
N SER A 522 -0.94 -19.46 -20.36
CA SER A 522 -1.60 -20.65 -20.91
C SER A 522 -3.11 -20.50 -21.15
N ALA A 523 -3.76 -19.48 -20.59
CA ALA A 523 -5.23 -19.30 -20.72
C ALA A 523 -5.65 -18.53 -21.98
N THR A 524 -4.72 -17.88 -22.71
CA THR A 524 -5.05 -17.00 -23.85
C THR A 524 -4.82 -17.66 -25.23
N THR A 525 -4.22 -18.84 -25.27
CA THR A 525 -3.91 -19.53 -26.56
C THR A 525 -4.83 -20.73 -26.88
N GLY A 526 -5.86 -20.99 -26.08
CA GLY A 526 -6.74 -22.17 -26.20
C GLY A 526 -8.11 -21.96 -26.86
N ALA A 527 -8.41 -20.81 -27.49
CA ALA A 527 -9.73 -20.55 -28.08
C ALA A 527 -9.65 -20.01 -29.51
N SER A 528 -8.99 -20.73 -30.42
CA SER A 528 -9.24 -20.56 -31.86
C SER A 528 -8.71 -21.75 -32.66
N SER A 529 -9.42 -22.85 -32.68
CA SER A 529 -9.33 -23.79 -33.78
C SER A 529 -10.66 -24.58 -33.93
N GLY A 530 -11.40 -24.25 -34.97
CA GLY A 530 -12.07 -25.21 -35.78
C GLY A 530 -13.45 -25.70 -35.34
N ARG A 531 -14.51 -25.00 -35.70
CA ARG A 531 -15.72 -25.69 -36.14
C ARG A 531 -15.89 -25.46 -37.63
N GLY A 532 -15.43 -26.48 -38.37
CA GLY A 532 -15.76 -26.66 -39.79
C GLY A 532 -17.26 -26.96 -39.94
N PHE A 533 -17.86 -26.24 -40.82
CA PHE A 533 -19.14 -26.50 -41.43
C PHE A 533 -19.09 -27.86 -42.14
N PHE A 534 -19.98 -28.78 -41.81
CA PHE A 534 -20.44 -29.83 -42.73
C PHE A 534 -21.95 -29.81 -42.78
N ASP A 535 -22.40 -29.40 -43.93
CA ASP A 535 -23.71 -29.52 -44.50
C ASP A 535 -23.94 -30.97 -44.91
N HIS A 536 -25.05 -31.57 -44.52
CA HIS A 536 -25.69 -32.61 -45.29
C HIS A 536 -27.19 -32.68 -44.99
N GLY A 537 -27.92 -32.37 -46.02
CA GLY A 537 -29.33 -32.50 -46.15
C GLY A 537 -29.84 -33.95 -46.20
N GLY A 538 -31.14 -34.08 -46.07
CA GLY A 538 -31.87 -35.19 -46.72
C GLY A 538 -32.92 -35.86 -45.86
N SER A 539 -34.18 -35.50 -46.15
CA SER A 539 -35.39 -36.28 -46.35
C SER A 539 -35.99 -37.10 -45.20
N ALA A 540 -37.16 -36.70 -44.80
CA ALA A 540 -38.51 -37.35 -45.02
C ALA A 540 -38.80 -38.72 -44.36
N ASP A 541 -39.98 -38.73 -43.75
CA ASP A 541 -40.98 -39.78 -43.55
C ASP A 541 -40.95 -40.56 -42.21
N GLN A 542 -41.92 -40.34 -41.50
CA GLN A 542 -43.12 -40.94 -40.89
C GLN A 542 -43.44 -40.36 -39.53
#